data_f5690d607c4f6842ff95460999f4429f
#
_entry.id   f5690d607c4f6842ff95460999f4429f
#
_cell.length_a   1.000
_cell.length_b   1.000
_cell.length_c   1.000
_cell.angle_alpha   90.00
_cell.angle_beta   90.00
_cell.angle_gamma   90.00
#
_symmetry.space_group_name_H-M   'P 1'
#
loop_
_entity.id
_entity.type
_entity.pdbx_description
1 polymer ?
#
loop_
_entity_poly.entity_id
_entity_poly.type
_entity_poly.pdbx_seq_one_letter_code
_entity_poly.pdbx_strand_id
1 'polypeptide(L)'
;MAILNFQKPDKVLMIESTDFNGRFEFKPLEPGYGLTVGNALRRVLLSSLDGYAITSLRIEGVEHEFSTIEGVVEDVTEIILNLKQMRFKQQIEDTDNETVVLSLTGKEELTAGDFQNFISGFQVLNPELVICRMEPSVKIDMEISIEKGRGFVLAEENKKVSAPLGTIFIDSIYTPIKNVKYAVENFRVEQKTDYEKLVFDIITDGSITPKEALTEAAKILIHHFMLFSDERITLEADEIAKTETYDEESLHMRQLLKTRLIDMDLSVRALNCLKAAEVDTLGDLVSFNKSDLMKFRNFGKKSLTELDELVNNKGLTFGMDLTKYKLDKE
;
A
#
# COMPACT_ATOMS: atom_id res chain seq x y z
N MET A 1 -0.95 -33.37 -19.84
CA MET A 1 -0.17 -32.69 -20.90
C MET A 1 1.00 -32.01 -20.24
N ALA A 2 2.24 -32.26 -20.66
CA ALA A 2 3.40 -31.51 -20.15
C ALA A 2 3.21 -30.06 -20.59
N ILE A 3 3.05 -29.17 -19.63
CA ILE A 3 3.10 -27.73 -19.87
C ILE A 3 4.51 -27.47 -20.39
N LEU A 4 4.63 -27.02 -21.65
CA LEU A 4 5.89 -26.54 -22.18
C LEU A 4 6.43 -25.50 -21.19
N ASN A 5 7.64 -25.74 -20.69
CA ASN A 5 8.27 -24.82 -19.75
C ASN A 5 8.48 -23.46 -20.42
N PHE A 6 7.60 -22.51 -20.13
CA PHE A 6 7.83 -21.12 -20.48
C PHE A 6 9.11 -20.62 -19.78
N GLN A 7 9.93 -19.88 -20.54
CA GLN A 7 11.04 -19.17 -19.94
C GLN A 7 10.47 -18.12 -18.99
N LYS A 8 10.62 -18.35 -17.68
CA LYS A 8 10.14 -17.39 -16.69
C LYS A 8 11.04 -16.16 -16.68
N PRO A 9 10.47 -14.95 -16.66
CA PRO A 9 11.25 -13.74 -16.40
C PRO A 9 11.87 -13.82 -15.00
N ASP A 10 13.12 -13.37 -14.88
CA ASP A 10 13.82 -13.45 -13.58
C ASP A 10 13.29 -12.43 -12.60
N LYS A 11 13.37 -11.16 -12.95
CA LYS A 11 12.94 -10.02 -12.10
C LYS A 11 12.66 -8.79 -12.96
N VAL A 12 11.79 -7.92 -12.44
CA VAL A 12 11.70 -6.54 -12.93
C VAL A 12 12.90 -5.77 -12.37
N LEU A 13 13.77 -5.32 -13.24
CA LEU A 13 14.93 -4.50 -12.88
C LEU A 13 14.55 -3.02 -12.98
N MET A 14 14.68 -2.29 -11.89
CA MET A 14 14.58 -0.85 -11.88
C MET A 14 15.97 -0.27 -12.18
N ILE A 15 16.12 0.38 -13.33
CA ILE A 15 17.43 0.89 -13.80
C ILE A 15 17.66 2.30 -13.30
N GLU A 16 16.65 3.15 -13.44
CA GLU A 16 16.66 4.52 -12.99
C GLU A 16 15.40 4.78 -12.19
N SER A 17 15.53 5.43 -11.05
CA SER A 17 14.42 5.84 -10.20
C SER A 17 14.74 7.17 -9.56
N THR A 18 13.86 8.12 -9.81
CA THR A 18 13.67 9.30 -8.97
C THR A 18 12.28 9.24 -8.38
N ASP A 19 11.92 10.19 -7.53
CA ASP A 19 10.59 10.24 -6.93
C ASP A 19 9.46 10.37 -7.98
N PHE A 20 9.79 10.92 -9.16
CA PHE A 20 8.83 11.18 -10.23
C PHE A 20 9.01 10.31 -11.48
N ASN A 21 10.21 9.82 -11.72
CA ASN A 21 10.53 9.08 -12.95
C ASN A 21 11.10 7.70 -12.59
N GLY A 22 10.61 6.66 -13.26
CA GLY A 22 11.11 5.31 -13.12
C GLY A 22 11.27 4.62 -14.46
N ARG A 23 12.43 3.98 -14.67
CA ARG A 23 12.69 3.12 -15.81
C ARG A 23 12.87 1.69 -15.36
N PHE A 24 12.04 0.80 -15.93
CA PHE A 24 11.97 -0.61 -15.58
C PHE A 24 12.27 -1.48 -16.78
N GLU A 25 13.06 -2.54 -16.58
CA GLU A 25 13.26 -3.62 -17.56
C GLU A 25 12.68 -4.93 -17.07
N PHE A 26 11.99 -5.62 -17.96
CA PHE A 26 11.41 -6.93 -17.72
C PHE A 26 11.86 -7.89 -18.81
N LYS A 27 12.68 -8.87 -18.46
CA LYS A 27 13.34 -9.82 -19.37
C LYS A 27 13.74 -11.11 -18.65
N PRO A 28 13.91 -12.26 -19.37
CA PRO A 28 13.49 -12.47 -20.75
C PRO A 28 11.99 -12.72 -20.85
N LEU A 29 11.39 -12.36 -21.98
CA LEU A 29 9.99 -12.64 -22.29
C LEU A 29 9.93 -13.49 -23.57
N GLU A 30 8.96 -14.40 -23.64
CA GLU A 30 8.67 -15.11 -24.88
C GLU A 30 8.13 -14.14 -25.95
N PRO A 31 8.31 -14.44 -27.25
CA PRO A 31 7.87 -13.57 -28.34
C PRO A 31 6.37 -13.20 -28.24
N GLY A 32 6.06 -11.91 -28.36
CA GLY A 32 4.70 -11.36 -28.27
C GLY A 32 4.24 -11.01 -26.87
N TYR A 33 4.88 -11.51 -25.81
CA TYR A 33 4.50 -11.18 -24.44
C TYR A 33 4.84 -9.74 -24.04
N GLY A 34 5.92 -9.19 -24.60
CA GLY A 34 6.29 -7.80 -24.36
C GLY A 34 5.18 -6.83 -24.77
N LEU A 35 4.58 -7.04 -25.92
CA LEU A 35 3.45 -6.21 -26.39
C LEU A 35 2.21 -6.42 -25.51
N THR A 36 1.86 -7.66 -25.18
CA THR A 36 0.68 -8.00 -24.39
C THR A 36 0.75 -7.40 -22.99
N VAL A 37 1.85 -7.66 -22.26
CA VAL A 37 2.07 -7.16 -20.91
C VAL A 37 2.24 -5.64 -20.91
N GLY A 38 3.01 -5.11 -21.87
CA GLY A 38 3.27 -3.69 -22.02
C GLY A 38 2.01 -2.89 -22.23
N ASN A 39 1.16 -3.30 -23.14
CA ASN A 39 -0.10 -2.61 -23.42
C ASN A 39 -1.08 -2.70 -22.24
N ALA A 40 -1.21 -3.88 -21.62
CA ALA A 40 -2.10 -4.08 -20.49
C ALA A 40 -1.69 -3.18 -19.29
N LEU A 41 -0.43 -3.22 -18.89
CA LEU A 41 0.08 -2.38 -17.79
C LEU A 41 -0.03 -0.88 -18.11
N ARG A 42 0.32 -0.47 -19.34
CA ARG A 42 0.19 0.94 -19.74
C ARG A 42 -1.24 1.44 -19.60
N ARG A 43 -2.22 0.65 -20.06
CA ARG A 43 -3.64 1.03 -19.97
C ARG A 43 -4.10 1.17 -18.53
N VAL A 44 -3.75 0.21 -17.68
CA VAL A 44 -4.12 0.23 -16.25
C VAL A 44 -3.45 1.40 -15.54
N LEU A 45 -2.16 1.65 -15.78
CA LEU A 45 -1.43 2.78 -15.20
C LEU A 45 -2.11 4.12 -15.51
N LEU A 46 -2.55 4.33 -16.76
CA LEU A 46 -3.13 5.60 -17.19
C LEU A 46 -4.58 5.83 -16.75
N SER A 47 -5.34 4.77 -16.42
CA SER A 47 -6.79 4.90 -16.21
C SER A 47 -7.32 4.34 -14.90
N SER A 48 -6.56 3.49 -14.21
CA SER A 48 -7.15 2.66 -13.16
C SER A 48 -6.55 2.87 -11.76
N LEU A 49 -5.52 3.69 -11.64
CA LEU A 49 -4.94 4.03 -10.35
C LEU A 49 -5.78 5.09 -9.65
N ASP A 50 -5.85 4.97 -8.32
CA ASP A 50 -6.53 5.93 -7.47
C ASP A 50 -5.67 7.20 -7.29
N GLY A 51 -6.33 8.33 -7.09
CA GLY A 51 -5.68 9.61 -6.80
C GLY A 51 -6.64 10.57 -6.13
N TYR A 52 -6.18 11.79 -5.90
CA TYR A 52 -6.92 12.83 -5.22
C TYR A 52 -7.01 14.07 -6.10
N ALA A 53 -8.20 14.67 -6.18
CA ALA A 53 -8.42 15.88 -6.95
C ALA A 53 -9.51 16.76 -6.32
N ILE A 54 -9.53 18.02 -6.71
CA ILE A 54 -10.60 18.93 -6.33
C ILE A 54 -11.83 18.59 -7.16
N THR A 55 -13.00 18.46 -6.50
CA THR A 55 -14.29 18.12 -7.12
C THR A 55 -15.24 19.32 -7.17
N SER A 56 -15.13 20.22 -6.21
CA SER A 56 -15.98 21.39 -6.12
C SER A 56 -15.24 22.60 -5.55
N LEU A 57 -15.72 23.76 -5.94
CA LEU A 57 -15.23 25.07 -5.53
C LEU A 57 -16.42 25.94 -5.17
N ARG A 58 -16.32 26.72 -4.09
CA ARG A 58 -17.24 27.81 -3.76
C ARG A 58 -16.43 29.04 -3.37
N ILE A 59 -16.72 30.17 -3.98
CA ILE A 59 -16.08 31.47 -3.69
C ILE A 59 -17.20 32.41 -3.24
N GLU A 60 -17.00 33.17 -2.18
CA GLU A 60 -17.98 34.13 -1.70
C GLU A 60 -18.19 35.23 -2.76
N GLY A 61 -19.46 35.52 -3.08
CA GLY A 61 -19.83 36.48 -4.09
C GLY A 61 -19.79 36.01 -5.56
N VAL A 62 -19.46 34.69 -5.77
CA VAL A 62 -19.43 34.07 -7.10
C VAL A 62 -20.60 33.09 -7.24
N GLU A 63 -21.42 33.24 -8.27
CA GLU A 63 -22.57 32.37 -8.53
C GLU A 63 -22.32 31.31 -9.62
N HIS A 64 -21.41 31.59 -10.56
CA HIS A 64 -21.10 30.70 -11.68
C HIS A 64 -19.66 30.88 -12.19
N GLU A 65 -19.17 29.90 -12.93
CA GLU A 65 -17.79 29.80 -13.42
C GLU A 65 -17.35 30.91 -14.36
N PHE A 66 -18.28 31.61 -14.98
CA PHE A 66 -17.99 32.75 -15.93
C PHE A 66 -17.99 34.10 -15.23
N SER A 67 -17.98 34.14 -13.91
CA SER A 67 -17.91 35.40 -13.15
C SER A 67 -16.49 35.92 -13.09
N THR A 68 -16.39 37.22 -12.76
CA THR A 68 -15.13 37.90 -12.41
C THR A 68 -15.22 38.37 -10.96
N ILE A 69 -14.06 38.45 -10.30
CA ILE A 69 -13.94 38.91 -8.91
C ILE A 69 -13.26 40.29 -8.96
N GLU A 70 -13.87 41.29 -8.33
CA GLU A 70 -13.31 42.62 -8.30
C GLU A 70 -11.96 42.66 -7.59
N GLY A 71 -10.94 43.23 -8.25
CA GLY A 71 -9.57 43.30 -7.74
C GLY A 71 -8.76 41.99 -7.88
N VAL A 72 -9.27 40.99 -8.58
CA VAL A 72 -8.55 39.78 -8.99
C VAL A 72 -8.27 39.82 -10.49
N VAL A 73 -7.08 39.48 -10.91
CA VAL A 73 -6.63 39.53 -12.30
C VAL A 73 -7.25 38.41 -13.13
N GLU A 74 -7.23 37.19 -12.62
CA GLU A 74 -7.76 36.00 -13.28
C GLU A 74 -9.28 35.92 -13.09
N ASP A 75 -10.00 35.48 -14.11
CA ASP A 75 -11.41 35.14 -14.01
C ASP A 75 -11.61 33.79 -13.26
N VAL A 76 -12.84 33.51 -12.88
CA VAL A 76 -13.15 32.26 -12.12
C VAL A 76 -12.81 31.03 -12.96
N THR A 77 -12.94 31.07 -14.29
CA THR A 77 -12.58 29.96 -15.17
C THR A 77 -11.08 29.70 -15.13
N GLU A 78 -10.25 30.73 -15.15
CA GLU A 78 -8.78 30.58 -15.02
C GLU A 78 -8.39 30.06 -13.63
N ILE A 79 -9.04 30.57 -12.58
CA ILE A 79 -8.85 30.05 -11.21
C ILE A 79 -9.15 28.56 -11.15
N ILE A 80 -10.27 28.10 -11.75
CA ILE A 80 -10.63 26.69 -11.82
C ILE A 80 -9.56 25.89 -12.58
N LEU A 81 -9.06 26.38 -13.71
CA LEU A 81 -8.02 25.70 -14.47
C LEU A 81 -6.70 25.57 -13.69
N ASN A 82 -6.36 26.58 -12.89
CA ASN A 82 -5.20 26.54 -12.03
C ASN A 82 -5.41 25.57 -10.85
N LEU A 83 -6.57 25.57 -10.21
CA LEU A 83 -6.92 24.62 -9.15
C LEU A 83 -6.86 23.16 -9.62
N LYS A 84 -7.30 22.86 -10.86
CA LYS A 84 -7.19 21.52 -11.46
C LYS A 84 -5.74 21.02 -11.60
N GLN A 85 -4.77 21.92 -11.57
CA GLN A 85 -3.34 21.56 -11.65
C GLN A 85 -2.75 21.22 -10.28
N MET A 86 -3.44 21.51 -9.17
CA MET A 86 -2.98 21.12 -7.83
C MET A 86 -2.88 19.61 -7.72
N ARG A 87 -1.83 19.14 -7.05
CA ARG A 87 -1.58 17.71 -6.82
C ARG A 87 -1.46 17.46 -5.33
N PHE A 88 -2.12 16.39 -4.90
CA PHE A 88 -2.27 16.05 -3.50
C PHE A 88 -1.67 14.66 -3.21
N LYS A 89 -1.00 14.55 -2.07
CA LYS A 89 -0.56 13.28 -1.50
C LYS A 89 -1.22 13.10 -0.15
N GLN A 90 -1.84 11.96 0.06
CA GLN A 90 -2.44 11.61 1.35
C GLN A 90 -1.36 11.52 2.43
N GLN A 91 -1.61 12.14 3.59
CA GLN A 91 -0.75 12.08 4.77
C GLN A 91 -1.36 11.24 5.89
N ILE A 92 -2.68 11.27 6.03
CA ILE A 92 -3.41 10.54 7.08
C ILE A 92 -4.13 9.38 6.40
N GLU A 93 -3.85 8.15 6.82
CA GLU A 93 -4.56 6.96 6.36
C GLU A 93 -6.08 7.10 6.61
N ASP A 94 -6.88 6.55 5.70
CA ASP A 94 -8.36 6.57 5.74
C ASP A 94 -9.03 7.96 5.55
N THR A 95 -8.29 8.99 5.11
CA THR A 95 -8.89 10.26 4.71
C THR A 95 -9.19 10.24 3.21
N ASP A 96 -10.42 9.87 2.83
CA ASP A 96 -10.84 9.81 1.42
C ASP A 96 -11.37 11.15 0.89
N ASN A 97 -11.78 12.06 1.78
CA ASN A 97 -12.29 13.37 1.42
C ASN A 97 -11.98 14.42 2.49
N GLU A 98 -11.79 15.66 2.06
CA GLU A 98 -11.61 16.81 2.95
C GLU A 98 -12.20 18.07 2.29
N THR A 99 -12.97 18.84 3.08
CA THR A 99 -13.43 20.17 2.66
C THR A 99 -12.60 21.23 3.36
N VAL A 100 -11.99 22.10 2.59
CA VAL A 100 -11.04 23.11 3.05
C VAL A 100 -11.66 24.49 2.85
N VAL A 101 -11.73 25.26 3.93
CA VAL A 101 -12.18 26.64 3.89
C VAL A 101 -10.98 27.55 4.09
N LEU A 102 -10.71 28.36 3.09
CA LEU A 102 -9.63 29.34 3.04
C LEU A 102 -10.18 30.75 3.15
N SER A 103 -9.61 31.58 3.99
CA SER A 103 -9.88 33.03 4.05
C SER A 103 -8.55 33.77 4.05
N LEU A 104 -8.29 34.53 2.99
CA LEU A 104 -7.04 35.26 2.81
C LEU A 104 -7.29 36.75 2.50
N THR A 105 -6.43 37.58 3.10
CA THR A 105 -6.36 39.02 2.87
C THR A 105 -4.92 39.48 2.90
N GLY A 106 -4.61 40.58 2.22
CA GLY A 106 -3.30 41.23 2.31
C GLY A 106 -2.19 40.57 1.50
N LYS A 107 -2.53 39.70 0.52
CA LYS A 107 -1.58 39.08 -0.40
C LYS A 107 -1.80 39.54 -1.83
N GLU A 108 -0.72 39.61 -2.62
CA GLU A 108 -0.76 39.91 -4.03
C GLU A 108 -0.95 38.66 -4.91
N GLU A 109 -0.57 37.51 -4.39
CA GLU A 109 -0.70 36.23 -5.09
C GLU A 109 -1.26 35.16 -4.12
N LEU A 110 -2.22 34.39 -4.60
CA LEU A 110 -2.71 33.17 -3.96
C LEU A 110 -2.00 31.98 -4.61
N THR A 111 -1.27 31.21 -3.82
CA THR A 111 -0.55 30.03 -4.28
C THR A 111 -1.16 28.74 -3.73
N ALA A 112 -0.88 27.61 -4.39
CA ALA A 112 -1.30 26.30 -3.90
C ALA A 112 -0.72 25.98 -2.50
N GLY A 113 0.45 26.55 -2.16
CA GLY A 113 1.06 26.42 -0.83
C GLY A 113 0.26 27.10 0.29
N ASP A 114 -0.54 28.12 -0.03
CA ASP A 114 -1.39 28.79 0.96
C ASP A 114 -2.49 27.86 1.48
N PHE A 115 -3.00 26.97 0.63
CA PHE A 115 -3.98 25.95 1.01
C PHE A 115 -3.41 24.94 2.00
N GLN A 116 -2.10 24.66 1.98
CA GLN A 116 -1.47 23.70 2.88
C GLN A 116 -1.70 24.02 4.37
N ASN A 117 -1.84 25.30 4.72
CA ASN A 117 -2.07 25.72 6.11
C ASN A 117 -3.48 25.35 6.61
N PHE A 118 -4.40 25.04 5.71
CA PHE A 118 -5.80 24.73 5.99
C PHE A 118 -6.16 23.27 5.70
N ILE A 119 -5.25 22.53 5.02
CA ILE A 119 -5.39 21.12 4.70
C ILE A 119 -4.73 20.27 5.78
N SER A 120 -5.44 19.30 6.32
CA SER A 120 -4.96 18.42 7.37
C SER A 120 -4.62 17.03 6.89
N GLY A 121 -5.44 16.46 6.00
CA GLY A 121 -5.31 15.08 5.52
C GLY A 121 -4.37 14.89 4.33
N PHE A 122 -4.05 15.99 3.63
CA PHE A 122 -3.29 15.94 2.39
C PHE A 122 -2.10 16.91 2.40
N GLN A 123 -1.09 16.58 1.62
CA GLN A 123 0.04 17.44 1.31
C GLN A 123 -0.09 17.94 -0.14
N VAL A 124 0.09 19.24 -0.34
CA VAL A 124 0.19 19.84 -1.66
C VAL A 124 1.58 19.62 -2.23
N LEU A 125 1.69 19.00 -3.40
CA LEU A 125 2.97 18.62 -4.00
C LEU A 125 3.58 19.73 -4.87
N ASN A 126 2.78 20.70 -5.29
CA ASN A 126 3.19 21.83 -6.13
C ASN A 126 2.83 23.18 -5.48
N PRO A 127 3.45 23.52 -4.33
CA PRO A 127 3.09 24.71 -3.57
C PRO A 127 3.36 26.02 -4.29
N GLU A 128 4.26 26.03 -5.28
CA GLU A 128 4.65 27.22 -6.06
C GLU A 128 3.63 27.60 -7.15
N LEU A 129 2.62 26.74 -7.37
CA LEU A 129 1.60 27.01 -8.38
C LEU A 129 0.77 28.22 -7.97
N VAL A 130 0.79 29.26 -8.80
CA VAL A 130 -0.06 30.45 -8.62
C VAL A 130 -1.47 30.13 -9.07
N ILE A 131 -2.44 30.37 -8.19
CA ILE A 131 -3.87 30.14 -8.45
C ILE A 131 -4.49 31.41 -9.03
N CYS A 132 -4.28 32.55 -8.36
CA CYS A 132 -4.69 33.87 -8.88
C CYS A 132 -3.83 35.00 -8.28
N ARG A 133 -3.86 36.14 -8.94
CA ARG A 133 -3.26 37.40 -8.49
C ARG A 133 -4.34 38.37 -8.11
N MET A 134 -4.12 39.10 -7.02
CA MET A 134 -5.14 40.00 -6.48
C MET A 134 -4.52 41.26 -5.89
N GLU A 135 -5.32 42.29 -5.80
CA GLU A 135 -4.91 43.51 -5.05
C GLU A 135 -4.84 43.15 -3.53
N PRO A 136 -3.88 43.74 -2.78
CA PRO A 136 -3.73 43.46 -1.33
C PRO A 136 -4.96 43.84 -0.50
N SER A 137 -5.85 44.71 -1.03
CA SER A 137 -7.09 45.09 -0.37
C SER A 137 -8.20 44.06 -0.46
N VAL A 138 -8.07 43.09 -1.38
CA VAL A 138 -9.09 42.08 -1.65
C VAL A 138 -9.05 40.99 -0.59
N LYS A 139 -10.24 40.61 -0.13
CA LYS A 139 -10.46 39.41 0.70
C LYS A 139 -11.05 38.31 -0.16
N ILE A 140 -10.42 37.15 -0.20
CA ILE A 140 -10.97 35.97 -0.85
C ILE A 140 -11.34 34.93 0.23
N ASP A 141 -12.62 34.56 0.24
CA ASP A 141 -13.15 33.43 1.01
C ASP A 141 -13.51 32.33 0.03
N MET A 142 -12.79 31.21 0.11
CA MET A 142 -12.88 30.09 -0.82
C MET A 142 -13.03 28.77 -0.07
N GLU A 143 -13.91 27.91 -0.55
CA GLU A 143 -14.08 26.55 -0.06
C GLU A 143 -13.83 25.59 -1.22
N ILE A 144 -12.95 24.62 -1.02
CA ILE A 144 -12.66 23.54 -1.97
C ILE A 144 -12.93 22.18 -1.34
N SER A 145 -13.42 21.23 -2.13
CA SER A 145 -13.54 19.84 -1.70
C SER A 145 -12.54 18.99 -2.45
N ILE A 146 -11.69 18.26 -1.70
CA ILE A 146 -10.73 17.29 -2.20
C ILE A 146 -11.34 15.93 -1.99
N GLU A 147 -11.40 15.09 -3.02
CA GLU A 147 -11.97 13.74 -2.93
C GLU A 147 -11.06 12.73 -3.62
N LYS A 148 -11.14 11.48 -3.16
CA LYS A 148 -10.51 10.33 -3.79
C LYS A 148 -11.34 9.84 -4.96
N GLY A 149 -10.67 9.51 -6.06
CA GLY A 149 -11.34 8.95 -7.21
C GLY A 149 -10.36 8.25 -8.16
N ARG A 150 -10.85 7.94 -9.35
CA ARG A 150 -10.09 7.17 -10.33
C ARG A 150 -10.30 7.73 -11.72
N GLY A 151 -9.19 7.86 -12.47
CA GLY A 151 -9.21 8.31 -13.85
C GLY A 151 -9.66 9.76 -14.00
N PHE A 152 -10.71 10.00 -14.77
CA PHE A 152 -11.30 11.29 -15.05
C PHE A 152 -12.81 11.25 -14.80
N VAL A 153 -13.32 12.24 -14.07
CA VAL A 153 -14.74 12.36 -13.71
C VAL A 153 -15.22 13.74 -14.12
N LEU A 154 -16.34 13.80 -14.83
CA LEU A 154 -16.95 15.04 -15.29
C LEU A 154 -17.59 15.83 -14.12
N ALA A 155 -17.66 17.14 -14.25
CA ALA A 155 -18.31 18.03 -13.27
C ALA A 155 -19.77 17.64 -13.01
N GLU A 156 -20.47 17.13 -14.04
CA GLU A 156 -21.86 16.68 -13.93
C GLU A 156 -22.01 15.46 -13.01
N GLU A 157 -21.04 14.56 -13.03
CA GLU A 157 -21.00 13.37 -12.17
C GLU A 157 -20.58 13.70 -10.72
N ASN A 158 -19.78 14.73 -10.54
CA ASN A 158 -19.39 15.25 -9.23
C ASN A 158 -20.54 15.98 -8.53
N LYS A 159 -21.61 16.34 -9.25
CA LYS A 159 -22.70 17.17 -8.74
C LYS A 159 -23.49 16.46 -7.65
N LYS A 160 -23.49 17.05 -6.45
CA LYS A 160 -24.24 16.57 -5.27
C LYS A 160 -25.53 17.39 -5.11
N VAL A 161 -26.65 16.70 -4.95
CA VAL A 161 -27.98 17.33 -4.80
C VAL A 161 -28.07 18.17 -3.51
N SER A 162 -27.29 17.84 -2.50
CA SER A 162 -27.27 18.53 -1.19
C SER A 162 -26.25 19.67 -1.10
N ALA A 163 -25.61 20.06 -2.20
CA ALA A 163 -24.58 21.09 -2.15
C ALA A 163 -25.18 22.48 -1.89
N PRO A 164 -24.47 23.35 -1.17
CA PRO A 164 -24.88 24.74 -0.95
C PRO A 164 -25.02 25.51 -2.27
N LEU A 165 -25.85 26.55 -2.28
CA LEU A 165 -25.95 27.45 -3.43
C LEU A 165 -24.61 28.13 -3.68
N GLY A 166 -24.29 28.35 -4.96
CA GLY A 166 -22.99 28.92 -5.38
C GLY A 166 -21.85 27.92 -5.43
N THR A 167 -22.09 26.60 -5.19
CA THR A 167 -21.07 25.59 -5.40
C THR A 167 -20.90 25.28 -6.87
N ILE A 168 -19.70 25.47 -7.37
CA ILE A 168 -19.27 25.17 -8.74
C ILE A 168 -18.59 23.79 -8.72
N PHE A 169 -19.14 22.83 -9.46
CA PHE A 169 -18.52 21.52 -9.64
C PHE A 169 -17.57 21.56 -10.82
N ILE A 170 -16.43 20.91 -10.66
CA ILE A 170 -15.37 20.91 -11.67
C ILE A 170 -15.02 19.47 -12.09
N ASP A 171 -14.51 19.32 -13.33
CA ASP A 171 -13.98 18.06 -13.78
C ASP A 171 -12.72 17.71 -12.99
N SER A 172 -12.62 16.47 -12.56
CA SER A 172 -11.55 16.01 -11.69
C SER A 172 -10.65 15.01 -12.42
N ILE A 173 -9.33 15.25 -12.37
CA ILE A 173 -8.31 14.39 -12.93
C ILE A 173 -7.58 13.72 -11.76
N TYR A 174 -7.96 12.47 -11.48
CA TYR A 174 -7.44 11.72 -10.35
C TYR A 174 -6.14 10.97 -10.66
N THR A 175 -5.85 10.70 -11.96
CA THR A 175 -4.71 9.87 -12.33
C THR A 175 -3.38 10.46 -11.84
N PRO A 176 -2.60 9.68 -11.06
CA PRO A 176 -1.29 10.11 -10.58
C PRO A 176 -0.18 9.98 -11.65
N ILE A 177 -0.52 9.43 -12.81
CA ILE A 177 0.43 9.16 -13.88
C ILE A 177 0.40 10.27 -14.93
N LYS A 178 1.53 10.94 -15.12
CA LYS A 178 1.68 11.95 -16.18
C LYS A 178 1.97 11.35 -17.55
N ASN A 179 2.84 10.33 -17.59
CA ASN A 179 3.21 9.68 -18.85
C ASN A 179 3.66 8.23 -18.63
N VAL A 180 3.31 7.37 -19.57
CA VAL A 180 3.84 5.99 -19.63
C VAL A 180 4.23 5.69 -21.07
N LYS A 181 5.48 5.31 -21.24
CA LYS A 181 6.00 4.77 -22.51
C LYS A 181 6.50 3.35 -22.27
N TYR A 182 6.34 2.49 -23.25
CA TYR A 182 7.00 1.20 -23.28
C TYR A 182 7.60 0.92 -24.65
N ALA A 183 8.68 0.15 -24.65
CA ALA A 183 9.35 -0.34 -25.84
C ALA A 183 9.61 -1.84 -25.66
N VAL A 184 9.52 -2.57 -26.76
CA VAL A 184 9.86 -3.99 -26.82
C VAL A 184 11.13 -4.11 -27.66
N GLU A 185 12.16 -4.69 -27.08
CA GLU A 185 13.47 -4.87 -27.69
C GLU A 185 13.79 -6.37 -27.77
N ASN A 186 14.52 -6.79 -28.80
CA ASN A 186 15.00 -8.16 -28.88
C ASN A 186 16.03 -8.44 -27.77
N PHE A 187 15.93 -9.60 -27.16
CA PHE A 187 16.83 -10.05 -26.11
C PHE A 187 17.37 -11.44 -26.43
N ARG A 188 18.68 -11.62 -26.26
CA ARG A 188 19.35 -12.90 -26.51
C ARG A 188 19.49 -13.69 -25.21
N VAL A 189 19.03 -14.95 -25.23
CA VAL A 189 19.26 -15.94 -24.18
C VAL A 189 20.06 -17.09 -24.79
N GLU A 190 21.30 -17.26 -24.38
CA GLU A 190 22.23 -18.26 -24.91
C GLU A 190 22.37 -18.17 -26.45
N GLN A 191 21.86 -19.16 -27.19
CA GLN A 191 21.92 -19.21 -28.64
C GLN A 191 20.64 -18.71 -29.34
N LYS A 192 19.56 -18.47 -28.57
CA LYS A 192 18.30 -17.98 -29.11
C LYS A 192 18.24 -16.45 -28.99
N THR A 193 17.87 -15.81 -30.09
CA THR A 193 17.77 -14.34 -30.23
C THR A 193 16.33 -13.83 -30.25
N ASP A 194 15.36 -14.73 -30.10
CA ASP A 194 13.95 -14.45 -30.36
C ASP A 194 13.18 -14.00 -29.10
N TYR A 195 13.86 -13.89 -27.97
CA TYR A 195 13.25 -13.39 -26.73
C TYR A 195 13.08 -11.88 -26.79
N GLU A 196 12.16 -11.39 -25.97
CA GLU A 196 11.85 -9.98 -25.84
C GLU A 196 12.31 -9.42 -24.50
N LYS A 197 12.66 -8.13 -24.49
CA LYS A 197 12.88 -7.30 -23.33
C LYS A 197 11.87 -6.15 -23.39
N LEU A 198 11.05 -6.04 -22.37
CA LEU A 198 10.09 -4.95 -22.21
C LEU A 198 10.75 -3.86 -21.35
N VAL A 199 10.79 -2.65 -21.86
CA VAL A 199 11.27 -1.45 -21.16
C VAL A 199 10.09 -0.53 -20.92
N PHE A 200 9.91 -0.11 -19.67
CA PHE A 200 8.91 0.89 -19.27
C PHE A 200 9.58 2.16 -18.78
N ASP A 201 9.08 3.31 -19.24
CA ASP A 201 9.37 4.62 -18.69
C ASP A 201 8.06 5.18 -18.11
N ILE A 202 8.04 5.39 -16.81
CA ILE A 202 6.84 5.86 -16.06
C ILE A 202 7.17 7.20 -15.42
N ILE A 203 6.32 8.20 -15.67
CA ILE A 203 6.42 9.54 -15.05
C ILE A 203 5.16 9.76 -14.22
N THR A 204 5.35 10.00 -12.93
CA THR A 204 4.29 10.29 -11.97
C THR A 204 4.20 11.79 -11.65
N ASP A 205 3.20 12.18 -10.91
CA ASP A 205 3.05 13.55 -10.39
C ASP A 205 3.70 13.73 -9.00
N GLY A 206 4.18 12.62 -8.38
CA GLY A 206 4.82 12.60 -7.06
C GLY A 206 3.89 12.13 -5.93
N SER A 207 2.60 11.98 -6.17
CA SER A 207 1.67 11.41 -5.17
C SER A 207 1.97 9.95 -4.88
N ILE A 208 2.44 9.23 -5.90
CA ILE A 208 2.87 7.83 -5.84
C ILE A 208 4.24 7.68 -6.53
N THR A 209 5.07 6.79 -6.01
CA THR A 209 6.35 6.48 -6.68
C THR A 209 6.13 5.59 -7.92
N PRO A 210 6.97 5.67 -8.95
CA PRO A 210 6.83 4.83 -10.15
C PRO A 210 6.81 3.32 -9.85
N LYS A 211 7.54 2.88 -8.83
CA LYS A 211 7.57 1.48 -8.39
C LYS A 211 6.24 1.05 -7.78
N GLU A 212 5.69 1.85 -6.89
CA GLU A 212 4.39 1.60 -6.28
C GLU A 212 3.28 1.60 -7.34
N ALA A 213 3.29 2.58 -8.26
CA ALA A 213 2.34 2.67 -9.36
C ALA A 213 2.34 1.39 -10.22
N LEU A 214 3.53 0.88 -10.59
CA LEU A 214 3.65 -0.36 -11.35
C LEU A 214 3.14 -1.57 -10.56
N THR A 215 3.41 -1.61 -9.25
CA THR A 215 2.93 -2.69 -8.37
C THR A 215 1.41 -2.67 -8.26
N GLU A 216 0.80 -1.51 -8.04
CA GLU A 216 -0.67 -1.39 -7.96
C GLU A 216 -1.34 -1.74 -9.29
N ALA A 217 -0.78 -1.29 -10.42
CA ALA A 217 -1.28 -1.67 -11.73
C ALA A 217 -1.22 -3.18 -11.97
N ALA A 218 -0.14 -3.84 -11.52
CA ALA A 218 0.00 -5.29 -11.61
C ALA A 218 -1.03 -6.01 -10.72
N LYS A 219 -1.26 -5.54 -9.49
CA LYS A 219 -2.29 -6.09 -8.59
C LYS A 219 -3.68 -6.02 -9.22
N ILE A 220 -4.04 -4.88 -9.83
CA ILE A 220 -5.33 -4.72 -10.52
C ILE A 220 -5.48 -5.78 -11.62
N LEU A 221 -4.45 -5.98 -12.45
CA LEU A 221 -4.49 -6.98 -13.53
C LEU A 221 -4.61 -8.40 -12.96
N ILE A 222 -3.85 -8.73 -11.92
CA ILE A 222 -3.91 -10.05 -11.28
C ILE A 222 -5.32 -10.32 -10.75
N HIS A 223 -5.94 -9.36 -10.05
CA HIS A 223 -7.31 -9.51 -9.55
C HIS A 223 -8.31 -9.83 -10.67
N HIS A 224 -8.18 -9.18 -11.83
CA HIS A 224 -9.04 -9.45 -12.97
C HIS A 224 -8.76 -10.81 -13.60
N PHE A 225 -7.49 -11.19 -13.75
CA PHE A 225 -7.13 -12.47 -14.37
C PHE A 225 -7.44 -13.67 -13.48
N MET A 226 -7.44 -13.52 -12.17
CA MET A 226 -7.84 -14.57 -11.24
C MET A 226 -9.27 -15.08 -11.48
N LEU A 227 -10.16 -14.23 -12.00
CA LEU A 227 -11.53 -14.64 -12.35
C LEU A 227 -11.60 -15.64 -13.52
N PHE A 228 -10.54 -15.73 -14.31
CA PHE A 228 -10.43 -16.68 -15.43
C PHE A 228 -9.68 -17.96 -15.05
N SER A 229 -9.17 -18.04 -13.82
CA SER A 229 -8.48 -19.21 -13.28
C SER A 229 -9.39 -19.92 -12.29
N ASP A 230 -9.56 -21.25 -12.45
CA ASP A 230 -10.29 -22.08 -11.50
C ASP A 230 -9.49 -22.29 -10.19
N GLU A 231 -8.20 -22.03 -10.21
CA GLU A 231 -7.32 -22.09 -9.04
C GLU A 231 -7.32 -20.72 -8.34
N ARG A 232 -7.60 -20.71 -7.05
CA ARG A 232 -7.33 -19.55 -6.22
C ARG A 232 -5.82 -19.38 -6.11
N ILE A 233 -5.25 -18.55 -6.98
CA ILE A 233 -3.87 -18.12 -6.85
C ILE A 233 -3.82 -17.25 -5.59
N THR A 234 -3.47 -17.86 -4.47
CA THR A 234 -3.17 -17.12 -3.26
C THR A 234 -1.91 -16.34 -3.56
N LEU A 235 -2.03 -15.03 -3.72
CA LEU A 235 -0.89 -14.14 -3.78
C LEU A 235 -0.30 -14.14 -2.36
N GLU A 236 0.68 -15.01 -2.13
CA GLU A 236 1.41 -15.11 -0.88
C GLU A 236 2.06 -13.77 -0.47
N ALA A 237 2.11 -12.80 -1.38
CA ALA A 237 2.67 -11.47 -1.12
C ALA A 237 1.89 -10.65 -0.07
N ASP A 238 0.56 -10.78 0.01
CA ASP A 238 -0.22 -10.07 1.04
C ASP A 238 -0.20 -10.81 2.39
N GLU A 239 0.08 -12.12 2.39
CA GLU A 239 0.34 -12.85 3.63
C GLU A 239 1.77 -12.64 4.11
N ILE A 240 2.76 -12.45 3.22
CA ILE A 240 4.15 -12.15 3.62
C ILE A 240 4.23 -10.73 4.21
N ALA A 241 3.53 -9.75 3.66
CA ALA A 241 3.49 -8.41 4.25
C ALA A 241 2.69 -8.34 5.57
N LYS A 242 1.70 -9.23 5.76
CA LYS A 242 1.00 -9.39 7.05
C LYS A 242 1.70 -10.35 8.00
N THR A 243 2.64 -11.18 7.52
CA THR A 243 3.42 -12.11 8.33
C THR A 243 4.81 -11.57 8.69
N GLU A 244 5.28 -10.50 8.10
CA GLU A 244 6.50 -9.81 8.54
C GLU A 244 6.29 -8.89 9.75
N THR A 245 5.05 -8.67 10.19
CA THR A 245 4.74 -8.27 11.57
C THR A 245 4.38 -9.48 12.42
N TYR A 246 5.13 -10.58 12.34
CA TYR A 246 5.27 -11.42 13.51
C TYR A 246 6.02 -10.56 14.53
N ASP A 247 5.32 -10.15 15.58
CA ASP A 247 5.92 -9.56 16.75
C ASP A 247 7.22 -10.29 17.01
N GLU A 248 8.31 -9.56 17.23
CA GLU A 248 9.58 -10.17 17.69
C GLU A 248 9.33 -11.12 18.85
N GLU A 249 8.29 -10.86 19.64
CA GLU A 249 7.77 -11.75 20.68
C GLU A 249 7.30 -13.12 20.17
N SER A 250 6.60 -13.18 19.02
CA SER A 250 6.12 -14.45 18.46
C SER A 250 7.26 -15.32 17.91
N LEU A 251 8.27 -14.70 17.30
CA LEU A 251 9.47 -15.38 16.82
C LEU A 251 10.33 -15.87 17.99
N HIS A 252 10.49 -15.04 19.00
CA HIS A 252 11.20 -15.41 20.23
C HIS A 252 10.48 -16.56 20.95
N MET A 253 9.14 -16.48 21.04
CA MET A 253 8.32 -17.54 21.63
C MET A 253 8.45 -18.86 20.86
N ARG A 254 8.44 -18.83 19.52
CA ARG A 254 8.62 -20.01 18.67
C ARG A 254 9.99 -20.65 18.83
N GLN A 255 11.05 -19.85 18.93
CA GLN A 255 12.41 -20.35 19.22
C GLN A 255 12.47 -20.99 20.60
N LEU A 256 11.86 -20.36 21.58
CA LEU A 256 11.81 -20.85 22.97
C LEU A 256 11.05 -22.19 23.08
N LEU A 257 9.94 -22.33 22.37
CA LEU A 257 9.15 -23.57 22.34
C LEU A 257 9.86 -24.72 21.61
N LYS A 258 10.75 -24.46 20.65
CA LYS A 258 11.58 -25.45 19.97
C LYS A 258 12.82 -25.89 20.77
N THR A 259 13.13 -25.24 21.88
CA THR A 259 14.30 -25.61 22.71
C THR A 259 14.10 -27.00 23.32
N ARG A 260 15.15 -27.80 23.24
CA ARG A 260 15.12 -29.15 23.79
C ARG A 260 15.22 -29.14 25.32
N LEU A 261 14.46 -29.99 25.98
CA LEU A 261 14.47 -30.12 27.46
C LEU A 261 15.82 -30.61 28.01
N ILE A 262 16.65 -31.26 27.18
CA ILE A 262 18.01 -31.69 27.54
C ILE A 262 18.95 -30.50 27.77
N ASP A 263 18.73 -29.41 27.08
CA ASP A 263 19.56 -28.20 27.13
C ASP A 263 19.15 -27.27 28.28
N MET A 264 18.19 -27.70 29.11
CA MET A 264 17.67 -26.95 30.23
C MET A 264 18.14 -27.53 31.55
N ASP A 265 18.28 -26.70 32.58
CA ASP A 265 18.71 -27.06 33.92
C ASP A 265 17.64 -27.87 34.69
N LEU A 266 17.38 -29.10 34.20
CA LEU A 266 16.46 -30.04 34.82
C LEU A 266 17.22 -31.19 35.48
N SER A 267 16.67 -31.69 36.57
CA SER A 267 17.25 -32.88 37.21
C SER A 267 17.22 -34.10 36.28
N VAL A 268 18.25 -34.95 36.38
CA VAL A 268 18.35 -36.21 35.57
C VAL A 268 17.09 -37.06 35.73
N ARG A 269 16.45 -37.00 36.89
CA ARG A 269 15.23 -37.75 37.19
C ARG A 269 14.02 -37.20 36.42
N ALA A 270 13.87 -35.85 36.34
CA ALA A 270 12.81 -35.22 35.58
C ALA A 270 12.99 -35.47 34.08
N LEU A 271 14.20 -35.34 33.56
CA LEU A 271 14.53 -35.62 32.16
C LEU A 271 14.24 -37.07 31.75
N ASN A 272 14.59 -38.02 32.58
CA ASN A 272 14.32 -39.44 32.27
C ASN A 272 12.82 -39.78 32.28
N CYS A 273 12.02 -39.12 33.12
CA CYS A 273 10.57 -39.26 33.11
C CYS A 273 9.93 -38.66 31.86
N LEU A 274 10.41 -37.47 31.41
CA LEU A 274 9.92 -36.81 30.22
C LEU A 274 10.30 -37.56 28.94
N LYS A 275 11.54 -38.06 28.83
CA LYS A 275 11.95 -38.96 27.73
C LYS A 275 11.12 -40.23 27.64
N ALA A 276 10.78 -40.83 28.78
CA ALA A 276 9.93 -42.03 28.81
C ALA A 276 8.48 -41.74 28.36
N ALA A 277 8.09 -40.49 28.37
CA ALA A 277 6.79 -39.98 27.89
C ALA A 277 6.85 -39.36 26.48
N GLU A 278 7.99 -39.49 25.77
CA GLU A 278 8.23 -38.92 24.43
C GLU A 278 8.03 -37.38 24.36
N VAL A 279 8.40 -36.68 25.43
CA VAL A 279 8.36 -35.23 25.55
C VAL A 279 9.78 -34.69 25.42
N ASP A 280 10.16 -34.18 24.25
CA ASP A 280 11.53 -33.76 23.94
C ASP A 280 11.74 -32.27 23.94
N THR A 281 10.69 -31.48 23.62
CA THR A 281 10.77 -30.02 23.50
C THR A 281 9.95 -29.32 24.59
N LEU A 282 10.26 -28.02 24.81
CA LEU A 282 9.50 -27.21 25.73
C LEU A 282 8.05 -27.01 25.24
N GLY A 283 7.84 -26.98 23.91
CA GLY A 283 6.52 -26.95 23.29
C GLY A 283 5.69 -28.18 23.64
N ASP A 284 6.26 -29.37 23.51
CA ASP A 284 5.58 -30.62 23.92
C ASP A 284 5.19 -30.59 25.40
N LEU A 285 6.10 -30.10 26.27
CA LEU A 285 5.85 -30.02 27.71
C LEU A 285 4.67 -29.09 28.05
N VAL A 286 4.60 -27.88 27.48
CA VAL A 286 3.52 -26.91 27.79
C VAL A 286 2.18 -27.26 27.16
N SER A 287 2.14 -28.18 26.20
CA SER A 287 0.89 -28.70 25.62
C SER A 287 0.11 -29.55 26.63
N PHE A 288 0.80 -30.18 27.61
CA PHE A 288 0.15 -31.00 28.64
C PHE A 288 -0.40 -30.13 29.78
N ASN A 289 -1.50 -30.60 30.38
CA ASN A 289 -1.99 -30.04 31.61
C ASN A 289 -1.24 -30.65 32.82
N LYS A 290 -1.14 -29.92 33.93
CA LYS A 290 -0.51 -30.38 35.17
C LYS A 290 -1.08 -31.75 35.67
N SER A 291 -2.37 -32.00 35.43
CA SER A 291 -3.05 -33.25 35.78
C SER A 291 -2.57 -34.44 34.93
N ASP A 292 -2.18 -34.22 33.69
CA ASP A 292 -1.74 -35.26 32.78
C ASP A 292 -0.27 -35.65 33.04
N LEU A 293 0.57 -34.67 33.39
CA LEU A 293 1.95 -34.90 33.82
C LEU A 293 2.05 -35.78 35.06
N MET A 294 1.08 -35.68 35.98
CA MET A 294 1.01 -36.52 37.18
C MET A 294 0.67 -37.98 36.88
N LYS A 295 0.19 -38.31 35.69
CA LYS A 295 -0.11 -39.70 35.26
C LYS A 295 1.12 -40.44 34.73
N PHE A 296 2.23 -39.72 34.47
CA PHE A 296 3.45 -40.32 33.94
C PHE A 296 4.12 -41.22 34.98
N ARG A 297 4.65 -42.36 34.52
CA ARG A 297 5.29 -43.36 35.38
C ARG A 297 6.53 -42.76 36.04
N ASN A 298 6.63 -42.92 37.38
CA ASN A 298 7.72 -42.42 38.23
C ASN A 298 7.82 -40.88 38.34
N PHE A 299 6.78 -40.14 37.94
CA PHE A 299 6.72 -38.67 38.04
C PHE A 299 6.18 -38.25 39.41
N GLY A 300 6.96 -37.50 40.19
CA GLY A 300 6.63 -37.09 41.55
C GLY A 300 6.34 -35.59 41.71
N LYS A 301 5.73 -35.23 42.85
CA LYS A 301 5.43 -33.82 43.18
C LYS A 301 6.64 -32.88 43.10
N LYS A 302 7.86 -33.35 43.48
CA LYS A 302 9.10 -32.56 43.40
C LYS A 302 9.48 -32.25 41.94
N SER A 303 9.35 -33.21 41.02
CA SER A 303 9.61 -33.00 39.59
C SER A 303 8.57 -32.04 38.95
N LEU A 304 7.31 -32.07 39.43
CA LEU A 304 6.28 -31.13 38.99
C LEU A 304 6.62 -29.70 39.42
N THR A 305 7.08 -29.50 40.66
CA THR A 305 7.47 -28.16 41.17
C THR A 305 8.64 -27.61 40.37
N GLU A 306 9.64 -28.45 40.06
CA GLU A 306 10.81 -28.08 39.24
C GLU A 306 10.40 -27.66 37.82
N LEU A 307 9.48 -28.38 37.19
CA LEU A 307 8.95 -28.01 35.87
C LEU A 307 8.07 -26.77 35.92
N ASP A 308 7.29 -26.60 37.00
CA ASP A 308 6.45 -25.41 37.19
C ASP A 308 7.30 -24.14 37.34
N GLU A 309 8.40 -24.20 38.08
CA GLU A 309 9.36 -23.10 38.21
C GLU A 309 10.04 -22.80 36.86
N LEU A 310 10.44 -23.81 36.09
CA LEU A 310 11.07 -23.63 34.78
C LEU A 310 10.11 -22.97 33.77
N VAL A 311 8.88 -23.46 33.69
CA VAL A 311 7.85 -22.94 32.78
C VAL A 311 7.49 -21.47 33.15
N ASN A 312 7.32 -21.18 34.46
CA ASN A 312 7.04 -19.84 34.94
C ASN A 312 8.21 -18.87 34.69
N ASN A 313 9.46 -19.31 34.93
CA ASN A 313 10.66 -18.49 34.65
C ASN A 313 10.82 -18.12 33.17
N LYS A 314 10.27 -18.95 32.26
CA LYS A 314 10.24 -18.70 30.81
C LYS A 314 8.98 -17.93 30.35
N GLY A 315 8.11 -17.52 31.29
CA GLY A 315 6.87 -16.80 30.98
C GLY A 315 5.80 -17.64 30.31
N LEU A 316 5.86 -18.98 30.46
CA LEU A 316 4.93 -19.92 29.85
C LEU A 316 3.92 -20.48 30.88
N THR A 317 2.86 -21.11 30.38
CA THR A 317 1.86 -21.76 31.22
C THR A 317 1.52 -23.14 30.66
N PHE A 318 1.21 -24.11 31.53
CA PHE A 318 0.78 -25.44 31.11
C PHE A 318 -0.61 -25.38 30.45
N GLY A 319 -0.84 -26.19 29.40
CA GLY A 319 -2.09 -26.25 28.67
C GLY A 319 -2.24 -25.12 27.65
N MET A 320 -1.13 -24.55 27.15
CA MET A 320 -1.15 -23.53 26.09
C MET A 320 -1.58 -24.11 24.75
N ASP A 321 -2.38 -23.35 24.01
CA ASP A 321 -2.72 -23.66 22.62
C ASP A 321 -1.55 -23.30 21.69
N LEU A 322 -0.88 -24.32 21.18
CA LEU A 322 0.30 -24.18 20.31
C LEU A 322 -0.05 -24.02 18.83
N THR A 323 -1.33 -24.15 18.44
CA THR A 323 -1.78 -23.99 17.05
C THR A 323 -1.45 -22.62 16.47
N LYS A 324 -1.38 -21.59 17.32
CA LYS A 324 -0.97 -20.22 16.93
C LYS A 324 0.49 -20.14 16.50
N TYR A 325 1.35 -21.02 16.96
CA TYR A 325 2.80 -20.97 16.71
C TYR A 325 3.26 -21.92 15.62
N LYS A 326 2.35 -22.69 14.97
CA LYS A 326 2.61 -23.63 13.86
C LYS A 326 3.92 -24.42 14.08
N LEU A 327 3.98 -25.15 15.18
CA LEU A 327 5.07 -26.07 15.48
C LEU A 327 4.80 -27.35 14.69
N ASP A 328 5.22 -27.40 13.41
CA ASP A 328 5.14 -28.60 12.60
C ASP A 328 6.07 -29.68 13.21
N LYS A 329 5.54 -30.86 13.44
CA LYS A 329 6.37 -32.05 13.74
C LYS A 329 7.07 -32.41 12.43
N GLU A 330 8.41 -32.33 12.42
CA GLU A 330 9.23 -33.03 11.44
C GLU A 330 9.13 -34.54 11.62
#